data_4f2f77d56c54e5ceabcabd4fc29bd205
#
_entry.id   4f2f77d56c54e5ceabcabd4fc29bd205
#
_cell.length_a   1.000
_cell.length_b   1.000
_cell.length_c   1.000
_cell.angle_alpha   90.00
_cell.angle_beta   90.00
_cell.angle_gamma   90.00
#
_symmetry.space_group_name_H-M   'P 1'
#
loop_
_entity.id
_entity.type
_entity.pdbx_description
1 polymer ?
#
loop_
_entity_poly.entity_id
_entity_poly.type
_entity_poly.pdbx_seq_one_letter_code
_entity_poly.pdbx_strand_id
1 'polypeptide(L)'
;MTTLLSLLFLNGDILNFINKAGGTIKVTFKGIEEGTASHGFSMVETLLPLSIVLIIIPLLSLIAIFLFRQRKIQIRLSGILIGLICFLIIACVHSSYLIITKHSGMIVPGIKMALPVVMLIFAILAYHGIKKDEELVKSYDRLR
;
A
#
# COMPACT_ATOMS: atom_id res chain seq x y z
N MET A 1 -0.74 12.40 5.72
CA MET A 1 -0.80 12.14 4.25
C MET A 1 -0.83 10.65 3.92
N THR A 2 0.03 9.79 4.51
CA THR A 2 0.01 8.33 4.29
C THR A 2 -1.34 7.68 4.57
N THR A 3 -2.06 8.10 5.64
CA THR A 3 -3.41 7.60 5.97
C THR A 3 -4.44 7.87 4.88
N LEU A 4 -4.48 9.09 4.35
CA LEU A 4 -5.41 9.47 3.28
C LEU A 4 -5.12 8.71 2.00
N LEU A 5 -3.82 8.60 1.63
CA LEU A 5 -3.40 7.84 0.46
C LEU A 5 -3.71 6.35 0.58
N SER A 6 -3.53 5.77 1.76
CA SER A 6 -3.85 4.35 1.99
C SER A 6 -5.36 4.07 1.95
N LEU A 7 -6.19 4.97 2.46
CA LEU A 7 -7.64 4.88 2.34
C LEU A 7 -8.11 5.02 0.89
N LEU A 8 -7.49 5.92 0.13
CA LEU A 8 -7.77 6.11 -1.28
C LEU A 8 -7.36 4.88 -2.11
N PHE A 9 -6.25 4.22 -1.71
CA PHE A 9 -5.81 2.98 -2.33
C PHE A 9 -6.73 1.80 -2.02
N LEU A 10 -7.36 1.79 -0.85
CA LEU A 10 -8.33 0.76 -0.46
C LEU A 10 -9.62 0.82 -1.30
N ASN A 11 -10.00 2.01 -1.77
CA ASN A 11 -11.22 2.21 -2.55
C ASN A 11 -10.98 1.96 -4.05
N GLY A 12 -11.53 0.86 -4.56
CA GLY A 12 -11.59 0.52 -5.98
C GLY A 12 -10.46 -0.38 -6.50
N ASP A 13 -10.28 -0.40 -7.82
CA ASP A 13 -9.37 -1.31 -8.52
C ASP A 13 -7.92 -0.90 -8.29
N ILE A 14 -7.08 -1.82 -7.82
CA ILE A 14 -5.65 -1.59 -7.56
C ILE A 14 -4.87 -1.63 -8.87
N LEU A 15 -5.10 -2.68 -9.67
CA LEU A 15 -4.49 -2.91 -10.97
C LEU A 15 -5.54 -3.35 -11.97
N ASN A 16 -5.45 -2.85 -13.19
CA ASN A 16 -6.31 -3.24 -14.29
C ASN A 16 -5.47 -3.90 -15.39
N PHE A 17 -5.94 -5.03 -15.87
CA PHE A 17 -5.34 -5.76 -16.99
C PHE A 17 -6.40 -6.00 -18.05
N ILE A 18 -5.96 -6.04 -19.32
CA ILE A 18 -6.81 -6.47 -20.43
C ILE A 18 -6.28 -7.80 -20.93
N ASN A 19 -7.15 -8.80 -20.98
CA ASN A 19 -6.84 -10.10 -21.55
C ASN A 19 -6.88 -10.01 -23.10
N LYS A 20 -6.08 -10.83 -23.79
CA LYS A 20 -6.09 -10.94 -25.27
C LYS A 20 -7.47 -11.31 -25.84
N ALA A 21 -8.34 -11.89 -25.04
CA ALA A 21 -9.73 -12.21 -25.38
C ALA A 21 -10.71 -11.04 -25.19
N GLY A 22 -10.23 -9.82 -24.87
CA GLY A 22 -11.08 -8.64 -24.64
C GLY A 22 -11.74 -8.58 -23.26
N GLY A 23 -11.44 -9.52 -22.36
CA GLY A 23 -11.89 -9.50 -20.97
C GLY A 23 -11.04 -8.54 -20.11
N THR A 24 -11.64 -7.91 -19.11
CA THR A 24 -10.95 -7.07 -18.13
C THR A 24 -10.69 -7.88 -16.85
N ILE A 25 -9.43 -7.93 -16.42
CA ILE A 25 -9.03 -8.51 -15.14
C ILE A 25 -8.73 -7.34 -14.21
N LYS A 26 -9.43 -7.29 -13.08
CA LYS A 26 -9.26 -6.26 -12.05
C LYS A 26 -8.69 -6.88 -10.78
N VAL A 27 -7.64 -6.27 -10.26
CA VAL A 27 -7.12 -6.59 -8.93
C VAL A 27 -7.69 -5.60 -7.95
N THR A 28 -8.58 -6.08 -7.11
CA THR A 28 -9.19 -5.34 -6.01
C THR A 28 -8.57 -5.74 -4.67
N PHE A 29 -8.91 -5.03 -3.60
CA PHE A 29 -8.46 -5.41 -2.24
C PHE A 29 -8.98 -6.80 -1.82
N LYS A 30 -10.06 -7.31 -2.43
CA LYS A 30 -10.64 -8.64 -2.13
C LYS A 30 -9.95 -9.77 -2.89
N GLY A 31 -9.35 -9.49 -4.04
CA GLY A 31 -8.73 -10.51 -4.90
C GLY A 31 -8.73 -10.11 -6.37
N ILE A 32 -8.56 -11.11 -7.21
CA ILE A 32 -8.56 -10.97 -8.66
C ILE A 32 -9.99 -11.23 -9.16
N GLU A 33 -10.57 -10.25 -9.83
CA GLU A 33 -11.88 -10.34 -10.46
C GLU A 33 -11.71 -10.35 -11.98
N GLU A 34 -12.24 -11.37 -12.65
CA GLU A 34 -12.27 -11.46 -14.11
C GLU A 34 -13.67 -11.16 -14.61
N GLY A 35 -13.78 -10.18 -15.48
CA GLY A 35 -15.04 -9.75 -16.12
C GLY A 35 -14.97 -9.95 -17.63
N THR A 36 -15.95 -10.69 -18.16
CA THR A 36 -16.18 -10.82 -19.61
C THR A 36 -17.41 -9.98 -20.00
N ALA A 37 -17.45 -9.46 -21.22
CA ALA A 37 -18.53 -8.58 -21.70
C ALA A 37 -19.94 -9.19 -21.58
N SER A 38 -20.05 -10.52 -21.45
CA SER A 38 -21.32 -11.27 -21.37
C SER A 38 -21.68 -11.79 -19.99
N HIS A 39 -20.71 -11.86 -19.06
CA HIS A 39 -20.90 -12.34 -17.70
C HIS A 39 -20.22 -11.36 -16.72
N GLY A 40 -20.91 -11.02 -15.62
CA GLY A 40 -20.40 -10.11 -14.59
C GLY A 40 -19.07 -10.58 -13.99
N PHE A 41 -18.47 -9.73 -13.17
CA PHE A 41 -17.19 -10.02 -12.49
C PHE A 41 -17.32 -11.24 -11.58
N SER A 42 -16.48 -12.26 -11.81
CA SER A 42 -16.34 -13.43 -10.95
C SER A 42 -14.98 -13.39 -10.26
N MET A 43 -14.96 -13.69 -8.96
CA MET A 43 -13.72 -13.83 -8.20
C MET A 43 -12.97 -15.10 -8.64
N VAL A 44 -11.75 -14.92 -9.16
CA VAL A 44 -10.89 -16.01 -9.63
C VAL A 44 -9.93 -16.47 -8.53
N GLU A 45 -9.32 -15.53 -7.80
CA GLU A 45 -8.40 -15.81 -6.70
C GLU A 45 -8.53 -14.77 -5.59
N THR A 46 -8.54 -15.24 -4.35
CA THR A 46 -8.57 -14.37 -3.16
C THR A 46 -7.14 -14.10 -2.70
N LEU A 47 -6.68 -12.86 -2.75
CA LEU A 47 -5.36 -12.45 -2.30
C LEU A 47 -5.41 -12.03 -0.82
N LEU A 48 -5.72 -12.98 0.08
CA LEU A 48 -5.82 -12.74 1.53
C LEU A 48 -4.62 -11.97 2.12
N PRO A 49 -3.34 -12.32 1.83
CA PRO A 49 -2.21 -11.60 2.41
C PRO A 49 -2.16 -10.14 1.96
N LEU A 50 -2.52 -9.85 0.72
CA LEU A 50 -2.58 -8.49 0.19
C LEU A 50 -3.68 -7.68 0.88
N SER A 51 -4.86 -8.27 1.05
CA SER A 51 -6.01 -7.63 1.72
C SER A 51 -5.71 -7.28 3.17
N ILE A 52 -5.06 -8.18 3.91
CA ILE A 52 -4.68 -7.96 5.31
C ILE A 52 -3.70 -6.80 5.42
N VAL A 53 -2.65 -6.77 4.59
CA VAL A 53 -1.65 -5.69 4.59
C VAL A 53 -2.29 -4.34 4.25
N LEU A 54 -3.20 -4.32 3.28
CA LEU A 54 -3.92 -3.11 2.87
C LEU A 54 -4.77 -2.50 3.99
N ILE A 55 -5.32 -3.32 4.88
CA ILE A 55 -6.10 -2.85 6.05
C ILE A 55 -5.16 -2.42 7.18
N ILE A 56 -4.05 -3.13 7.39
CA ILE A 56 -3.10 -2.84 8.47
C ILE A 56 -2.39 -1.50 8.25
N ILE A 57 -2.03 -1.14 7.02
CA ILE A 57 -1.31 0.11 6.71
C ILE A 57 -2.07 1.36 7.19
N PRO A 58 -3.34 1.62 6.83
CA PRO A 58 -4.08 2.78 7.31
C PRO A 58 -4.29 2.75 8.82
N LEU A 59 -4.52 1.58 9.42
CA LEU A 59 -4.70 1.41 10.85
C LEU A 59 -3.42 1.78 11.62
N LEU A 60 -2.27 1.25 11.23
CA LEU A 60 -0.96 1.58 11.81
C LEU A 60 -0.61 3.05 11.61
N SER A 61 -0.89 3.60 10.44
CA SER A 61 -0.66 5.01 10.14
C SER A 61 -1.53 5.93 11.00
N LEU A 62 -2.77 5.53 11.29
CA LEU A 62 -3.68 6.24 12.19
C LEU A 62 -3.18 6.18 13.64
N ILE A 63 -2.78 5.00 14.11
CA ILE A 63 -2.21 4.80 15.44
C ILE A 63 -0.94 5.66 15.61
N ALA A 64 -0.08 5.74 14.60
CA ALA A 64 1.13 6.57 14.63
C ALA A 64 0.81 8.06 14.82
N ILE A 65 -0.32 8.55 14.30
CA ILE A 65 -0.77 9.94 14.50
C ILE A 65 -1.20 10.14 15.95
N PHE A 66 -1.94 9.22 16.56
CA PHE A 66 -2.38 9.35 17.95
C PHE A 66 -1.24 9.21 18.97
N LEU A 67 -0.15 8.53 18.62
CA LEU A 67 1.02 8.35 19.48
C LEU A 67 2.01 9.54 19.44
N PHE A 68 1.56 10.75 19.09
CA PHE A 68 2.45 11.92 18.98
C PHE A 68 3.22 12.26 20.29
N ARG A 69 2.71 11.83 21.43
CA ARG A 69 3.32 12.06 22.75
C ARG A 69 4.47 11.11 23.06
N GLN A 70 4.52 9.93 22.38
CA GLN A 70 5.53 8.90 22.60
C GLN A 70 6.43 8.73 21.36
N ARG A 71 7.32 9.71 21.14
CA ARG A 71 8.17 9.80 19.93
C ARG A 71 8.97 8.53 19.64
N LYS A 72 9.51 7.86 20.67
CA LYS A 72 10.28 6.62 20.51
C LYS A 72 9.44 5.48 19.89
N ILE A 73 8.18 5.36 20.31
CA ILE A 73 7.27 4.35 19.77
C ILE A 73 6.84 4.74 18.35
N GLN A 74 6.61 6.02 18.11
CA GLN A 74 6.25 6.55 16.80
C GLN A 74 7.34 6.28 15.75
N ILE A 75 8.63 6.41 16.10
CA ILE A 75 9.75 6.08 15.21
C ILE A 75 9.74 4.59 14.84
N ARG A 76 9.57 3.70 15.83
CA ARG A 76 9.50 2.26 15.57
C ARG A 76 8.31 1.90 14.70
N LEU A 77 7.14 2.49 14.98
CA LEU A 77 5.92 2.27 14.22
C LEU A 77 6.07 2.75 12.76
N SER A 78 6.70 3.92 12.55
CA SER A 78 6.98 4.43 11.21
C SER A 78 7.95 3.52 10.44
N GLY A 79 8.92 2.91 11.12
CA GLY A 79 9.80 1.91 10.50
C GLY A 79 9.06 0.65 10.07
N ILE A 80 8.16 0.14 10.91
CA ILE A 80 7.29 -1.00 10.57
C ILE A 80 6.39 -0.65 9.38
N LEU A 81 5.83 0.56 9.36
CA LEU A 81 4.98 1.04 8.28
C LEU A 81 5.72 1.09 6.94
N ILE A 82 6.97 1.56 6.93
CA ILE A 82 7.83 1.53 5.73
C ILE A 82 8.02 0.08 5.26
N GLY A 83 8.32 -0.84 6.16
CA GLY A 83 8.48 -2.27 5.85
C GLY A 83 7.22 -2.88 5.24
N LEU A 84 6.03 -2.55 5.78
CA LEU A 84 4.74 -3.00 5.24
C LEU A 84 4.44 -2.44 3.85
N ILE A 85 4.78 -1.18 3.61
CA ILE A 85 4.60 -0.57 2.26
C ILE A 85 5.56 -1.22 1.25
N CYS A 86 6.82 -1.50 1.63
CA CYS A 86 7.74 -2.24 0.78
C CYS A 86 7.21 -3.64 0.46
N PHE A 87 6.68 -4.36 1.45
CA PHE A 87 6.05 -5.65 1.25
C PHE A 87 4.85 -5.57 0.30
N LEU A 88 4.02 -4.54 0.44
CA LEU A 88 2.89 -4.29 -0.45
C LEU A 88 3.34 -4.08 -1.90
N ILE A 89 4.42 -3.31 -2.13
CA ILE A 89 4.97 -3.08 -3.47
C ILE A 89 5.42 -4.41 -4.07
N ILE A 90 6.15 -5.22 -3.31
CA ILE A 90 6.63 -6.55 -3.75
C ILE A 90 5.43 -7.45 -4.08
N ALA A 91 4.40 -7.46 -3.24
CA ALA A 91 3.20 -8.26 -3.48
C ALA A 91 2.44 -7.82 -4.74
N CYS A 92 2.35 -6.51 -5.00
CA CYS A 92 1.76 -5.98 -6.24
C CYS A 92 2.56 -6.41 -7.49
N VAL A 93 3.88 -6.34 -7.43
CA VAL A 93 4.76 -6.79 -8.53
C VAL A 93 4.62 -8.28 -8.76
N HIS A 94 4.60 -9.08 -7.68
CA HIS A 94 4.43 -10.52 -7.77
C HIS A 94 3.07 -10.91 -8.38
N SER A 95 1.99 -10.28 -7.93
CA SER A 95 0.65 -10.50 -8.49
C SER A 95 0.58 -10.12 -9.97
N SER A 96 1.21 -9.01 -10.36
CA SER A 96 1.29 -8.60 -11.77
C SER A 96 2.02 -9.64 -12.61
N TYR A 97 3.14 -10.18 -12.11
CA TYR A 97 3.88 -11.22 -12.79
C TYR A 97 3.05 -12.49 -12.99
N LEU A 98 2.32 -12.93 -11.97
CA LEU A 98 1.44 -14.10 -12.06
C LEU A 98 0.32 -13.93 -13.10
N ILE A 99 -0.28 -12.74 -13.16
CA ILE A 99 -1.36 -12.45 -14.11
C ILE A 99 -0.83 -12.45 -15.55
N ILE A 100 0.33 -11.85 -15.78
CA ILE A 100 0.95 -11.84 -17.13
C ILE A 100 1.26 -13.26 -17.60
N THR A 101 1.80 -14.11 -16.71
CA THR A 101 2.21 -15.47 -17.07
C THR A 101 1.03 -16.42 -17.22
N LYS A 102 0.03 -16.36 -16.33
CA LYS A 102 -1.13 -17.27 -16.35
C LYS A 102 -2.22 -16.85 -17.33
N HIS A 103 -2.51 -15.56 -17.43
CA HIS A 103 -3.67 -15.05 -18.18
C HIS A 103 -3.29 -14.27 -19.45
N SER A 104 -1.99 -14.21 -19.81
CA SER A 104 -1.50 -13.43 -20.96
C SER A 104 -2.05 -11.99 -21.00
N GLY A 105 -2.32 -11.41 -19.82
CA GLY A 105 -2.89 -10.10 -19.65
C GLY A 105 -1.87 -8.98 -19.97
N MET A 106 -2.33 -7.92 -20.60
CA MET A 106 -1.56 -6.69 -20.76
C MET A 106 -1.85 -5.74 -19.61
N ILE A 107 -0.78 -5.19 -19.00
CA ILE A 107 -0.92 -4.20 -17.94
C ILE A 107 -1.48 -2.92 -18.54
N VAL A 108 -2.61 -2.43 -17.99
CA VAL A 108 -3.09 -1.08 -18.26
C VAL A 108 -2.61 -0.18 -17.12
N PRO A 109 -1.61 0.70 -17.35
CA PRO A 109 -1.08 1.54 -16.30
C PRO A 109 -2.16 2.52 -15.81
N GLY A 110 -2.61 2.33 -14.57
CA GLY A 110 -3.52 3.25 -13.90
C GLY A 110 -2.77 4.15 -12.90
N ILE A 111 -3.33 5.31 -12.60
CA ILE A 111 -2.78 6.26 -11.60
C ILE A 111 -2.57 5.58 -10.25
N LYS A 112 -3.39 4.60 -9.90
CA LYS A 112 -3.29 3.87 -8.63
C LYS A 112 -2.03 3.02 -8.49
N MET A 113 -1.41 2.63 -9.61
CA MET A 113 -0.14 1.89 -9.60
C MET A 113 1.01 2.72 -9.02
N ALA A 114 0.94 4.05 -9.12
CA ALA A 114 1.93 4.96 -8.53
C ALA A 114 1.70 5.21 -7.02
N LEU A 115 0.49 4.98 -6.50
CA LEU A 115 0.13 5.28 -5.11
C LEU A 115 1.04 4.61 -4.06
N PRO A 116 1.39 3.31 -4.15
CA PRO A 116 2.27 2.68 -3.17
C PRO A 116 3.65 3.33 -3.12
N VAL A 117 4.18 3.76 -4.27
CA VAL A 117 5.48 4.46 -4.35
C VAL A 117 5.39 5.84 -3.68
N VAL A 118 4.32 6.59 -3.94
CA VAL A 118 4.07 7.89 -3.30
C VAL A 118 3.89 7.70 -1.78
N MET A 119 3.17 6.68 -1.35
CA MET A 119 3.02 6.34 0.07
C MET A 119 4.36 6.03 0.73
N LEU A 120 5.26 5.33 0.05
CA LEU A 120 6.61 5.02 0.53
C LEU A 120 7.41 6.30 0.76
N ILE A 121 7.39 7.22 -0.19
CA ILE A 121 8.08 8.52 -0.08
C ILE A 121 7.58 9.29 1.14
N PHE A 122 6.26 9.41 1.32
CA PHE A 122 5.69 10.10 2.49
C PHE A 122 5.99 9.39 3.81
N ALA A 123 6.04 8.07 3.83
CA ALA A 123 6.40 7.31 5.03
C ALA A 123 7.87 7.54 5.43
N ILE A 124 8.79 7.59 4.46
CA ILE A 124 10.20 7.90 4.68
C ILE A 124 10.37 9.35 5.17
N LEU A 125 9.69 10.30 4.55
CA LEU A 125 9.71 11.70 4.98
C LEU A 125 9.19 11.86 6.41
N ALA A 126 8.10 11.18 6.74
CA ALA A 126 7.55 11.19 8.10
C ALA A 126 8.56 10.60 9.11
N TYR A 127 9.18 9.46 8.80
CA TYR A 127 10.21 8.85 9.64
C TYR A 127 11.38 9.79 9.91
N HIS A 128 11.91 10.43 8.86
CA HIS A 128 13.01 11.39 8.99
C HIS A 128 12.61 12.63 9.80
N GLY A 129 11.39 13.14 9.60
CA GLY A 129 10.87 14.27 10.38
C GLY A 129 10.80 13.95 11.88
N ILE A 130 10.20 12.82 12.24
CA ILE A 130 10.05 12.39 13.65
C ILE A 130 11.42 12.15 14.29
N LYS A 131 12.36 11.53 13.56
CA LYS A 131 13.72 11.27 14.05
C LYS A 131 14.47 12.57 14.33
N LYS A 132 14.39 13.55 13.43
CA LYS A 132 15.01 14.86 13.60
C LYS A 132 14.45 15.60 14.82
N ASP A 133 13.13 15.54 15.03
CA ASP A 133 12.49 16.15 16.20
C ASP A 133 12.95 15.49 17.52
N GLU A 134 13.16 14.17 17.53
CA GLU A 134 13.69 13.48 18.72
C GLU A 134 15.13 13.89 19.01
N GLU A 135 15.97 14.02 18.02
CA GLU A 135 17.37 14.46 18.17
C GLU A 135 17.46 15.88 18.72
N LEU A 136 16.61 16.79 18.26
CA LEU A 136 16.54 18.15 18.79
C LEU A 136 16.17 18.17 20.27
N VAL A 137 15.17 17.42 20.68
CA VAL A 137 14.76 17.36 22.10
C VAL A 137 15.88 16.78 22.97
N LYS A 138 16.55 15.74 22.52
CA LYS A 138 17.70 15.15 23.26
C LYS A 138 18.86 16.12 23.41
N SER A 139 19.09 17.02 22.45
CA SER A 139 20.15 18.03 22.53
C SER A 139 19.84 19.09 23.60
N TYR A 140 18.58 19.50 23.71
CA TYR A 140 18.15 20.42 24.77
C TYR A 140 18.25 19.83 26.19
N ASP A 141 17.92 18.54 26.34
CA ASP A 141 18.00 17.85 27.65
C ASP A 141 19.47 17.68 28.14
N ARG A 142 20.45 17.68 27.24
CA ARG A 142 21.89 17.61 27.61
C ARG A 142 22.47 18.94 28.06
N LEU A 143 21.82 20.03 27.77
CA LEU A 143 22.28 21.39 28.10
C LEU A 143 21.73 21.88 29.44
N ARG A 144 20.90 21.11 30.09
CA ARG A 144 20.29 21.40 31.39
C ARG A 144 20.86 20.51 32.49
#